data_f3d43d60a215d440dc7e67249a6d908e
#
_entry.id   f3d43d60a215d440dc7e67249a6d908e
#
_cell.length_a   1.000
_cell.length_b   1.000
_cell.length_c   1.000
_cell.angle_alpha   90.00
_cell.angle_beta   90.00
_cell.angle_gamma   90.00
#
_symmetry.space_group_name_H-M   'P 1'
#
loop_
_entity.id
_entity.type
_entity.pdbx_description
1 polymer ?
#
loop_
_entity_poly.entity_id
_entity_poly.type
_entity_poly.pdbx_seq_one_letter_code
_entity_poly.pdbx_strand_id
1 'polypeptide(L)'
;MKQHSLKLAALGLGAAATLIGLPAHAGKDLDAVKKRGELICGVNTGLAGFSAADSQGKWSGMDVDVCRAVAAAILSNADKVRYVPLNAQQRFTALQSGEVDMLARNTTWTLTRDASLGLTFTGVNFYDGQAFMVPKKLNVKSAKALKGATVCVQSGTTTELNLTDFSRANNLALKPVVFEKVEAATAAYVAGRCQAYTTDASGLASIRAKETPKPDEHVILPELISKEPLGPAVRRGDDEFFSIVKWVGYALIEAEEYGVTQANADSMKSSTNPNIMRLVGAGTEDTGKLLGLDKEWALRAIKAGGNYGEQFERHVGPKTAIGLPRGTNNLWTQGGLMYAPPVR
;
A
#
# COMPACT_ATOMS: atom_id res chain seq x y z
N MET A 1 79.76 -21.39 -43.16
CA MET A 1 78.61 -20.52 -42.74
C MET A 1 77.40 -21.41 -42.56
N LYS A 2 77.00 -21.75 -41.31
CA LYS A 2 75.91 -22.67 -40.97
C LYS A 2 74.81 -21.86 -40.36
N GLN A 3 73.65 -21.86 -41.01
CA GLN A 3 72.41 -21.27 -40.48
C GLN A 3 71.69 -22.27 -39.54
N HIS A 4 71.46 -21.88 -38.30
CA HIS A 4 70.67 -22.63 -37.35
C HIS A 4 69.24 -22.08 -37.35
N SER A 5 68.32 -22.93 -37.74
CA SER A 5 66.92 -22.67 -37.69
C SER A 5 66.39 -22.98 -36.26
N LEU A 6 65.97 -21.99 -35.55
CA LEU A 6 65.21 -22.18 -34.28
C LEU A 6 63.71 -22.41 -34.59
N LYS A 7 63.20 -23.55 -34.17
CA LYS A 7 61.79 -23.87 -34.17
C LYS A 7 61.20 -23.39 -32.82
N LEU A 8 60.34 -22.36 -32.84
CA LEU A 8 59.52 -22.00 -31.69
C LEU A 8 58.33 -22.92 -31.66
N ALA A 9 58.13 -23.66 -30.56
CA ALA A 9 56.95 -24.38 -30.23
C ALA A 9 56.07 -23.47 -29.43
N ALA A 10 54.89 -23.07 -29.98
CA ALA A 10 53.88 -22.32 -29.27
C ALA A 10 53.00 -23.28 -28.46
N LEU A 11 53.11 -23.28 -27.13
CA LEU A 11 52.17 -23.91 -26.23
C LEU A 11 50.96 -22.99 -26.08
N GLY A 12 49.82 -23.39 -26.63
CA GLY A 12 48.52 -22.74 -26.39
C GLY A 12 47.95 -23.16 -25.03
N LEU A 13 48.01 -22.28 -24.03
CA LEU A 13 47.25 -22.42 -22.80
C LEU A 13 45.80 -21.98 -23.10
N GLY A 14 44.90 -22.95 -23.22
CA GLY A 14 43.47 -22.73 -23.25
C GLY A 14 42.97 -22.38 -21.83
N ALA A 15 42.73 -21.10 -21.57
CA ALA A 15 42.05 -20.67 -20.35
C ALA A 15 40.56 -21.02 -20.46
N ALA A 16 40.16 -22.12 -19.85
CA ALA A 16 38.73 -22.42 -19.61
C ALA A 16 38.21 -21.41 -18.58
N ALA A 17 37.51 -20.35 -19.05
CA ALA A 17 36.77 -19.46 -18.22
C ALA A 17 35.54 -20.23 -17.66
N THR A 18 35.67 -20.78 -16.46
CA THR A 18 34.55 -21.25 -15.68
C THR A 18 33.68 -20.02 -15.32
N LEU A 19 32.58 -19.85 -16.04
CA LEU A 19 31.50 -18.96 -15.62
C LEU A 19 30.95 -19.49 -14.27
N ILE A 20 31.53 -19.00 -13.18
CA ILE A 20 30.93 -19.14 -11.86
C ILE A 20 29.65 -18.29 -11.93
N GLY A 21 28.50 -18.93 -12.21
CA GLY A 21 27.21 -18.32 -12.05
C GLY A 21 27.13 -17.82 -10.60
N LEU A 22 27.21 -16.52 -10.39
CA LEU A 22 26.90 -15.92 -9.11
C LEU A 22 25.50 -16.40 -8.77
N PRO A 23 25.24 -17.00 -7.57
CA PRO A 23 23.90 -17.31 -7.17
C PRO A 23 23.10 -16.01 -7.28
N ALA A 24 22.00 -16.05 -8.04
CA ALA A 24 21.00 -15.00 -7.97
C ALA A 24 20.76 -14.78 -6.48
N HIS A 25 20.97 -13.57 -5.98
CA HIS A 25 20.73 -13.25 -4.59
C HIS A 25 19.24 -13.51 -4.35
N ALA A 26 18.93 -14.65 -3.73
CA ALA A 26 17.62 -14.89 -3.11
C ALA A 26 17.33 -13.67 -2.25
N GLY A 27 16.11 -13.15 -2.31
CA GLY A 27 15.76 -11.86 -1.78
C GLY A 27 16.08 -11.72 -0.29
N LYS A 28 16.95 -10.80 0.03
CA LYS A 28 17.41 -10.57 1.41
C LYS A 28 16.26 -10.33 2.39
N ASP A 29 15.19 -9.68 1.92
CA ASP A 29 14.05 -9.32 2.74
C ASP A 29 13.14 -10.54 2.97
N LEU A 30 12.88 -11.33 1.92
CA LEU A 30 12.12 -12.57 2.03
C LEU A 30 12.79 -13.56 2.98
N ASP A 31 14.11 -13.76 2.82
CA ASP A 31 14.88 -14.64 3.69
C ASP A 31 14.87 -14.16 5.15
N ALA A 32 14.98 -12.85 5.38
CA ALA A 32 14.91 -12.26 6.71
C ALA A 32 13.54 -12.49 7.35
N VAL A 33 12.44 -12.30 6.60
CA VAL A 33 11.07 -12.58 7.06
C VAL A 33 10.91 -14.05 7.43
N LYS A 34 11.31 -14.98 6.54
CA LYS A 34 11.23 -16.42 6.77
C LYS A 34 12.07 -16.86 7.98
N LYS A 35 13.31 -16.38 8.08
CA LYS A 35 14.22 -16.71 9.19
C LYS A 35 13.73 -16.19 10.53
N ARG A 36 13.18 -14.98 10.55
CA ARG A 36 12.64 -14.34 11.76
C ARG A 36 11.30 -14.95 12.18
N GLY A 37 10.53 -15.49 11.22
CA GLY A 37 9.19 -16.01 11.44
C GLY A 37 8.15 -14.92 11.72
N GLU A 38 8.41 -13.69 11.30
CA GLU A 38 7.58 -12.52 11.50
C GLU A 38 7.78 -11.50 10.37
N LEU A 39 6.68 -10.90 9.90
CA LEU A 39 6.69 -9.77 8.96
C LEU A 39 6.69 -8.46 9.75
N ILE A 40 7.59 -7.54 9.44
CA ILE A 40 7.61 -6.19 10.04
C ILE A 40 6.96 -5.22 9.06
N CYS A 41 5.78 -4.73 9.39
CA CYS A 41 4.99 -3.87 8.53
C CYS A 41 4.92 -2.44 9.06
N GLY A 42 5.41 -1.48 8.27
CA GLY A 42 5.27 -0.06 8.54
C GLY A 42 3.86 0.42 8.23
N VAL A 43 3.17 0.99 9.22
CA VAL A 43 1.76 1.41 9.15
C VAL A 43 1.62 2.88 9.56
N ASN A 44 0.42 3.46 9.39
CA ASN A 44 0.14 4.81 9.88
C ASN A 44 0.11 4.84 11.40
N THR A 45 0.38 6.01 11.99
CA THR A 45 0.38 6.21 13.45
C THR A 45 -1.02 6.04 14.06
N GLY A 46 -2.10 6.27 13.26
CA GLY A 46 -3.47 6.09 13.72
C GLY A 46 -4.48 6.68 12.75
N LEU A 47 -4.68 6.03 11.58
CA LEU A 47 -5.72 6.41 10.62
C LEU A 47 -6.79 5.34 10.57
N ALA A 48 -7.95 5.60 11.20
CA ALA A 48 -9.06 4.66 11.26
C ALA A 48 -9.51 4.23 9.86
N GLY A 49 -9.83 2.95 9.69
CA GLY A 49 -10.17 2.35 8.40
C GLY A 49 -8.95 1.92 7.56
N PHE A 50 -7.76 2.48 7.80
CA PHE A 50 -6.52 2.10 7.12
C PHE A 50 -5.56 1.37 8.05
N SER A 51 -5.07 2.02 9.07
CA SER A 51 -4.31 1.38 10.15
C SER A 51 -4.45 2.17 11.45
N ALA A 52 -5.10 1.56 12.42
CA ALA A 52 -5.26 2.12 13.76
C ALA A 52 -5.27 0.99 14.79
N ALA A 53 -4.63 1.24 15.93
CA ALA A 53 -4.70 0.36 17.08
C ALA A 53 -5.89 0.76 17.97
N ASP A 54 -6.58 -0.21 18.52
CA ASP A 54 -7.57 0.01 19.57
C ASP A 54 -6.91 0.22 20.96
N SER A 55 -7.72 0.41 21.98
CA SER A 55 -7.23 0.60 23.37
C SER A 55 -6.49 -0.60 23.94
N GLN A 56 -6.60 -1.77 23.31
CA GLN A 56 -5.87 -3.00 23.69
C GLN A 56 -4.61 -3.23 22.85
N GLY A 57 -4.30 -2.28 21.92
CA GLY A 57 -3.17 -2.37 21.02
C GLY A 57 -3.41 -3.28 19.81
N LYS A 58 -4.64 -3.74 19.56
CA LYS A 58 -4.98 -4.55 18.40
C LYS A 58 -5.16 -3.65 17.17
N TRP A 59 -4.36 -3.90 16.14
CA TRP A 59 -4.39 -3.17 14.88
C TRP A 59 -5.53 -3.64 13.96
N SER A 60 -6.12 -2.70 13.25
CA SER A 60 -7.17 -2.97 12.25
C SER A 60 -7.15 -1.93 11.12
N GLY A 61 -7.70 -2.31 9.95
CA GLY A 61 -7.82 -1.46 8.77
C GLY A 61 -7.32 -2.14 7.50
N MET A 62 -7.56 -1.50 6.36
CA MET A 62 -7.21 -2.05 5.03
C MET A 62 -5.69 -2.30 4.90
N ASP A 63 -4.85 -1.37 5.36
CA ASP A 63 -3.39 -1.55 5.33
C ASP A 63 -2.93 -2.68 6.26
N VAL A 64 -3.60 -2.85 7.39
CA VAL A 64 -3.34 -3.96 8.34
C VAL A 64 -3.70 -5.30 7.71
N ASP A 65 -4.84 -5.38 7.01
CA ASP A 65 -5.27 -6.61 6.33
C ASP A 65 -4.31 -7.01 5.20
N VAL A 66 -3.71 -6.04 4.49
CA VAL A 66 -2.64 -6.31 3.51
C VAL A 66 -1.43 -6.95 4.20
N CYS A 67 -0.96 -6.41 5.33
CA CYS A 67 0.16 -7.00 6.08
C CYS A 67 -0.17 -8.42 6.54
N ARG A 68 -1.38 -8.65 7.05
CA ARG A 68 -1.86 -9.97 7.49
C ARG A 68 -1.94 -10.97 6.34
N ALA A 69 -2.42 -10.54 5.18
CA ALA A 69 -2.48 -11.37 3.97
C ALA A 69 -1.09 -11.80 3.49
N VAL A 70 -0.12 -10.86 3.47
CA VAL A 70 1.28 -11.16 3.12
C VAL A 70 1.92 -12.13 4.13
N ALA A 71 1.74 -11.91 5.43
CA ALA A 71 2.23 -12.81 6.47
C ALA A 71 1.60 -14.20 6.35
N ALA A 72 0.30 -14.29 6.09
CA ALA A 72 -0.40 -15.56 5.88
C ALA A 72 0.15 -16.32 4.66
N ALA A 73 0.43 -15.61 3.56
CA ALA A 73 1.01 -16.19 2.35
C ALA A 73 2.41 -16.77 2.60
N ILE A 74 3.29 -16.02 3.28
CA ILE A 74 4.70 -16.38 3.48
C ILE A 74 4.90 -17.34 4.67
N LEU A 75 4.23 -17.05 5.79
CA LEU A 75 4.48 -17.71 7.09
C LEU A 75 3.36 -18.64 7.52
N SER A 76 2.33 -18.85 6.68
CA SER A 76 1.13 -19.64 6.97
C SER A 76 0.37 -19.18 8.24
N ASN A 77 0.60 -17.93 8.68
CA ASN A 77 -0.01 -17.36 9.87
C ASN A 77 -0.18 -15.85 9.71
N ALA A 78 -1.43 -15.38 9.67
CA ALA A 78 -1.80 -13.97 9.54
C ALA A 78 -1.42 -13.10 10.75
N ASP A 79 -1.19 -13.70 11.91
CA ASP A 79 -0.88 -12.98 13.15
C ASP A 79 0.63 -12.79 13.37
N LYS A 80 1.45 -13.36 12.48
CA LYS A 80 2.92 -13.18 12.49
C LYS A 80 3.32 -11.85 11.86
N VAL A 81 2.75 -10.76 12.37
CA VAL A 81 3.04 -9.38 11.92
C VAL A 81 3.39 -8.51 13.13
N ARG A 82 4.51 -7.82 13.04
CA ARG A 82 4.86 -6.72 13.92
C ARG A 82 4.58 -5.40 13.22
N TYR A 83 3.70 -4.59 13.78
CA TYR A 83 3.36 -3.28 13.24
C TYR A 83 4.29 -2.21 13.81
N VAL A 84 4.83 -1.36 12.93
CA VAL A 84 5.66 -0.21 13.28
C VAL A 84 4.94 1.05 12.83
N PRO A 85 4.38 1.85 13.76
CA PRO A 85 3.71 3.09 13.41
C PRO A 85 4.74 4.15 12.99
N LEU A 86 4.55 4.70 11.80
CA LEU A 86 5.46 5.67 11.17
C LEU A 86 4.70 6.91 10.74
N ASN A 87 5.25 8.11 10.97
CA ASN A 87 4.71 9.32 10.38
C ASN A 87 5.09 9.43 8.89
N ALA A 88 4.61 10.47 8.21
CA ALA A 88 4.82 10.60 6.76
C ALA A 88 6.30 10.82 6.36
N GLN A 89 7.10 11.43 7.22
CA GLN A 89 8.53 11.67 6.97
C GLN A 89 9.39 10.42 7.26
N GLN A 90 9.07 9.68 8.32
CA GLN A 90 9.86 8.53 8.78
C GLN A 90 9.72 7.30 7.89
N ARG A 91 8.55 7.09 7.25
CA ARG A 91 8.21 5.83 6.56
C ARG A 91 9.25 5.38 5.53
N PHE A 92 9.77 6.30 4.72
CA PHE A 92 10.71 5.94 3.66
C PHE A 92 12.09 5.57 4.22
N THR A 93 12.58 6.32 5.21
CA THR A 93 13.83 6.01 5.88
C THR A 93 13.76 4.68 6.62
N ALA A 94 12.64 4.38 7.29
CA ALA A 94 12.41 3.11 7.96
C ALA A 94 12.41 1.92 6.97
N LEU A 95 11.80 2.09 5.79
CA LEU A 95 11.85 1.07 4.74
C LEU A 95 13.27 0.90 4.18
N GLN A 96 13.95 2.00 3.86
CA GLN A 96 15.30 1.98 3.28
C GLN A 96 16.34 1.35 4.23
N SER A 97 16.26 1.65 5.53
CA SER A 97 17.18 1.13 6.55
C SER A 97 16.93 -0.34 6.93
N GLY A 98 15.78 -0.91 6.53
CA GLY A 98 15.40 -2.26 6.94
C GLY A 98 14.74 -2.34 8.32
N GLU A 99 14.35 -1.22 8.92
CA GLU A 99 13.55 -1.20 10.14
C GLU A 99 12.18 -1.87 9.93
N VAL A 100 11.63 -1.73 8.72
CA VAL A 100 10.42 -2.45 8.27
C VAL A 100 10.71 -3.19 6.98
N ASP A 101 10.02 -4.32 6.75
CA ASP A 101 10.15 -5.12 5.53
C ASP A 101 9.32 -4.52 4.39
N MET A 102 8.13 -4.01 4.72
CA MET A 102 7.24 -3.35 3.77
C MET A 102 6.51 -2.17 4.42
N LEU A 103 6.00 -1.29 3.57
CA LEU A 103 5.03 -0.26 3.96
C LEU A 103 3.65 -0.66 3.45
N ALA A 104 2.65 -0.70 4.34
CA ALA A 104 1.24 -0.60 4.03
C ALA A 104 0.70 0.56 4.88
N ARG A 105 0.74 1.78 4.31
CA ARG A 105 0.61 3.02 5.08
C ARG A 105 0.05 4.14 4.21
N ASN A 106 -1.09 3.91 3.56
CA ASN A 106 -1.75 4.89 2.69
C ASN A 106 -0.71 5.78 1.94
N THR A 107 0.22 5.13 1.24
CA THR A 107 1.35 5.82 0.59
C THR A 107 1.08 6.00 -0.90
N THR A 108 1.03 7.25 -1.34
CA THR A 108 0.82 7.59 -2.74
C THR A 108 2.01 7.18 -3.60
N TRP A 109 1.74 6.43 -4.66
CA TRP A 109 2.71 6.09 -5.69
C TRP A 109 2.97 7.30 -6.57
N THR A 110 4.19 7.80 -6.58
CA THR A 110 4.64 8.90 -7.43
C THR A 110 5.96 8.54 -8.12
N LEU A 111 6.24 9.16 -9.26
CA LEU A 111 7.52 8.96 -9.97
C LEU A 111 8.72 9.21 -9.05
N THR A 112 8.73 10.30 -8.29
CA THR A 112 9.83 10.65 -7.39
C THR A 112 10.05 9.56 -6.34
N ARG A 113 8.97 9.09 -5.68
CA ARG A 113 9.07 8.05 -4.65
C ARG A 113 9.56 6.74 -5.23
N ASP A 114 9.02 6.33 -6.36
CA ASP A 114 9.37 5.08 -7.02
C ASP A 114 10.79 5.11 -7.61
N ALA A 115 11.15 6.18 -8.31
CA ALA A 115 12.41 6.25 -9.04
C ALA A 115 13.62 6.63 -8.17
N SER A 116 13.46 7.46 -7.12
CA SER A 116 14.57 8.08 -6.41
C SER A 116 14.80 7.57 -4.98
N LEU A 117 13.82 6.88 -4.36
CA LEU A 117 13.93 6.47 -2.95
C LEU A 117 14.35 5.01 -2.74
N GLY A 118 14.78 4.28 -3.80
CA GLY A 118 15.23 2.90 -3.65
C GLY A 118 14.15 1.93 -3.16
N LEU A 119 12.89 2.25 -3.44
CA LEU A 119 11.73 1.42 -3.14
C LEU A 119 10.94 1.12 -4.42
N THR A 120 10.01 0.19 -4.34
CA THR A 120 9.12 -0.17 -5.46
C THR A 120 7.72 -0.36 -4.92
N PHE A 121 6.74 0.26 -5.58
CA PHE A 121 5.32 0.04 -5.27
C PHE A 121 4.83 -1.26 -5.87
N THR A 122 4.05 -2.03 -5.12
CA THR A 122 3.61 -3.37 -5.52
C THR A 122 2.25 -3.38 -6.22
N GLY A 123 1.61 -2.23 -6.32
CA GLY A 123 0.30 -2.04 -6.93
C GLY A 123 -0.48 -0.95 -6.20
N VAL A 124 -1.69 -0.67 -6.69
CA VAL A 124 -2.60 0.27 -6.05
C VAL A 124 -3.66 -0.53 -5.29
N ASN A 125 -3.75 -0.29 -3.98
CA ASN A 125 -4.79 -0.89 -3.14
C ASN A 125 -5.92 0.10 -2.76
N PHE A 126 -5.75 1.39 -3.09
CA PHE A 126 -6.80 2.40 -2.91
C PHE A 126 -6.58 3.59 -3.86
N TYR A 127 -7.54 3.86 -4.72
CA TYR A 127 -7.55 5.04 -5.58
C TYR A 127 -8.22 6.19 -4.83
N ASP A 128 -7.46 7.24 -4.55
CA ASP A 128 -7.88 8.41 -3.79
C ASP A 128 -7.55 9.72 -4.54
N GLY A 129 -7.86 10.82 -3.91
CA GLY A 129 -7.52 12.18 -4.31
C GLY A 129 -7.52 13.09 -3.10
N GLN A 130 -6.76 14.18 -3.16
CA GLN A 130 -6.72 15.18 -2.12
C GLN A 130 -7.95 16.08 -2.15
N ALA A 131 -8.52 16.33 -0.97
CA ALA A 131 -9.65 17.24 -0.78
C ALA A 131 -9.40 18.22 0.37
N PHE A 132 -10.40 19.03 0.67
CA PHE A 132 -10.40 19.94 1.83
C PHE A 132 -11.60 19.65 2.73
N MET A 133 -11.37 19.62 4.03
CA MET A 133 -12.42 19.59 5.04
C MET A 133 -12.51 20.97 5.71
N VAL A 134 -13.72 21.47 5.87
CA VAL A 134 -14.01 22.77 6.50
C VAL A 134 -15.16 22.66 7.49
N PRO A 135 -15.22 23.51 8.53
CA PRO A 135 -16.41 23.66 9.35
C PRO A 135 -17.60 24.18 8.51
N LYS A 136 -18.80 23.55 8.64
CA LYS A 136 -20.02 23.98 7.92
C LYS A 136 -20.38 25.45 8.13
N LYS A 137 -20.06 25.99 9.30
CA LYS A 137 -20.30 27.41 9.64
C LYS A 137 -19.61 28.41 8.71
N LEU A 138 -18.53 27.99 8.03
CA LEU A 138 -17.85 28.84 7.02
C LEU A 138 -18.66 28.98 5.74
N ASN A 139 -19.68 28.14 5.53
CA ASN A 139 -20.54 28.15 4.33
C ASN A 139 -19.78 28.08 2.99
N VAL A 140 -18.61 27.46 2.98
CA VAL A 140 -17.78 27.27 1.78
C VAL A 140 -18.29 26.03 1.04
N LYS A 141 -18.47 26.15 -0.28
CA LYS A 141 -19.00 25.09 -1.15
C LYS A 141 -17.95 24.57 -2.14
N SER A 142 -16.81 25.23 -2.28
CA SER A 142 -15.77 24.90 -3.25
C SER A 142 -14.40 25.20 -2.68
N ALA A 143 -13.40 24.37 -3.00
CA ALA A 143 -12.00 24.59 -2.64
C ALA A 143 -11.46 25.95 -3.18
N LYS A 144 -11.97 26.41 -4.32
CA LYS A 144 -11.60 27.70 -4.90
C LYS A 144 -12.11 28.89 -4.09
N ALA A 145 -13.11 28.70 -3.24
CA ALA A 145 -13.61 29.76 -2.33
C ALA A 145 -12.78 29.92 -1.06
N LEU A 146 -11.70 29.15 -0.87
CA LEU A 146 -10.82 29.19 0.30
C LEU A 146 -9.73 30.29 0.22
N LYS A 147 -9.90 31.30 -0.62
CA LYS A 147 -8.88 32.36 -0.83
C LYS A 147 -8.43 32.95 0.50
N GLY A 148 -7.10 32.97 0.73
CA GLY A 148 -6.46 33.51 1.93
C GLY A 148 -6.60 32.65 3.19
N ALA A 149 -7.28 31.50 3.11
CA ALA A 149 -7.53 30.63 4.27
C ALA A 149 -6.24 30.01 4.82
N THR A 150 -6.22 29.81 6.15
CA THR A 150 -5.23 28.97 6.81
C THR A 150 -5.62 27.49 6.64
N VAL A 151 -4.68 26.65 6.23
CA VAL A 151 -4.91 25.23 5.91
C VAL A 151 -3.95 24.36 6.69
N CYS A 152 -4.46 23.53 7.60
CA CYS A 152 -3.68 22.50 8.27
C CYS A 152 -3.30 21.39 7.27
N VAL A 153 -2.03 20.98 7.28
CA VAL A 153 -1.48 19.92 6.42
C VAL A 153 -0.33 19.20 7.10
N GLN A 154 -0.13 17.93 6.79
CA GLN A 154 0.99 17.15 7.32
C GLN A 154 2.22 17.27 6.42
N SER A 155 3.41 17.49 7.01
CA SER A 155 4.70 17.54 6.30
C SER A 155 5.10 16.16 5.73
N GLY A 156 5.90 16.19 4.65
CA GLY A 156 6.41 14.97 4.00
C GLY A 156 5.35 14.20 3.20
N THR A 157 4.24 14.86 2.87
CA THR A 157 3.13 14.29 2.09
C THR A 157 3.08 14.89 0.68
N THR A 158 2.45 14.17 -0.26
CA THR A 158 2.04 14.71 -1.55
C THR A 158 1.08 15.88 -1.38
N THR A 159 0.22 15.79 -0.36
CA THR A 159 -0.83 16.77 -0.09
C THR A 159 -0.27 18.13 0.36
N GLU A 160 0.90 18.17 1.00
CA GLU A 160 1.63 19.41 1.28
C GLU A 160 2.09 20.11 -0.01
N LEU A 161 2.66 19.35 -0.95
CA LEU A 161 3.12 19.85 -2.25
C LEU A 161 1.94 20.31 -3.11
N ASN A 162 0.92 19.47 -3.24
CA ASN A 162 -0.28 19.76 -4.03
C ASN A 162 -1.04 20.98 -3.51
N LEU A 163 -1.08 21.21 -2.18
CA LEU A 163 -1.67 22.43 -1.59
C LEU A 163 -1.02 23.69 -2.13
N THR A 164 0.31 23.71 -2.19
CA THR A 164 1.09 24.85 -2.71
C THR A 164 0.81 25.07 -4.20
N ASP A 165 0.81 23.99 -4.98
CA ASP A 165 0.56 24.05 -6.42
C ASP A 165 -0.87 24.47 -6.73
N PHE A 166 -1.87 23.92 -6.04
CA PHE A 166 -3.26 24.31 -6.19
C PHE A 166 -3.50 25.77 -5.82
N SER A 167 -2.91 26.25 -4.73
CA SER A 167 -2.99 27.64 -4.29
C SER A 167 -2.44 28.60 -5.35
N ARG A 168 -1.26 28.27 -5.91
CA ARG A 168 -0.60 29.09 -6.95
C ARG A 168 -1.39 29.08 -8.26
N ALA A 169 -1.79 27.90 -8.74
CA ALA A 169 -2.52 27.73 -10.00
C ALA A 169 -3.88 28.46 -10.03
N ASN A 170 -4.51 28.61 -8.86
CA ASN A 170 -5.81 29.26 -8.73
C ASN A 170 -5.75 30.68 -8.08
N ASN A 171 -4.57 31.24 -7.85
CA ASN A 171 -4.35 32.55 -7.21
C ASN A 171 -5.09 32.67 -5.86
N LEU A 172 -5.04 31.62 -5.01
CA LEU A 172 -5.81 31.57 -3.78
C LEU A 172 -5.08 32.15 -2.57
N ALA A 173 -3.76 32.27 -2.62
CA ALA A 173 -2.94 32.73 -1.50
C ALA A 173 -3.24 31.98 -0.19
N LEU A 174 -3.43 30.64 -0.28
CA LEU A 174 -3.63 29.78 0.89
C LEU A 174 -2.42 29.83 1.81
N LYS A 175 -2.65 29.74 3.11
CA LYS A 175 -1.61 29.80 4.15
C LYS A 175 -1.44 28.43 4.80
N PRO A 176 -0.47 27.59 4.36
CA PRO A 176 -0.21 26.30 4.99
C PRO A 176 0.20 26.46 6.45
N VAL A 177 -0.40 25.65 7.34
CA VAL A 177 0.02 25.44 8.71
C VAL A 177 0.46 23.99 8.81
N VAL A 178 1.78 23.79 8.83
CA VAL A 178 2.40 22.47 8.63
C VAL A 178 2.65 21.80 9.97
N PHE A 179 2.31 20.50 10.05
CA PHE A 179 2.50 19.65 11.24
C PHE A 179 3.22 18.37 10.84
N GLU A 180 4.11 17.90 11.70
CA GLU A 180 4.80 16.62 11.50
C GLU A 180 3.87 15.42 11.73
N LYS A 181 2.98 15.51 12.73
CA LYS A 181 2.07 14.44 13.14
C LYS A 181 0.64 14.73 12.70
N VAL A 182 -0.07 13.72 12.21
CA VAL A 182 -1.47 13.82 11.82
C VAL A 182 -2.36 14.22 13.00
N GLU A 183 -2.08 13.70 14.19
CA GLU A 183 -2.81 14.00 15.42
C GLU A 183 -2.69 15.49 15.78
N ALA A 184 -1.51 16.09 15.62
CA ALA A 184 -1.29 17.51 15.88
C ALA A 184 -2.00 18.41 14.84
N ALA A 185 -2.01 18.02 13.56
CA ALA A 185 -2.76 18.72 12.52
C ALA A 185 -4.27 18.67 12.80
N THR A 186 -4.78 17.49 13.16
CA THR A 186 -6.19 17.28 13.50
C THR A 186 -6.60 18.11 14.73
N ALA A 187 -5.82 18.06 15.80
CA ALA A 187 -6.07 18.84 17.02
C ALA A 187 -6.07 20.34 16.73
N ALA A 188 -5.13 20.83 15.91
CA ALA A 188 -5.06 22.24 15.50
C ALA A 188 -6.28 22.68 14.69
N TYR A 189 -6.75 21.82 13.75
CA TYR A 189 -7.96 22.08 12.99
C TYR A 189 -9.21 22.10 13.88
N VAL A 190 -9.38 21.10 14.74
CA VAL A 190 -10.52 21.03 15.70
C VAL A 190 -10.54 22.23 16.63
N ALA A 191 -9.38 22.69 17.08
CA ALA A 191 -9.24 23.90 17.91
C ALA A 191 -9.45 25.22 17.13
N GLY A 192 -9.71 25.17 15.80
CA GLY A 192 -9.96 26.33 14.98
C GLY A 192 -8.72 27.15 14.61
N ARG A 193 -7.50 26.61 14.77
CA ARG A 193 -6.25 27.25 14.35
C ARG A 193 -6.12 27.32 12.82
N CYS A 194 -6.80 26.39 12.10
CA CYS A 194 -6.89 26.36 10.66
C CYS A 194 -8.34 26.45 10.23
N GLN A 195 -8.62 27.21 9.17
CA GLN A 195 -9.95 27.31 8.57
C GLN A 195 -10.31 26.07 7.73
N ALA A 196 -9.30 25.37 7.21
CA ALA A 196 -9.46 24.13 6.48
C ALA A 196 -8.39 23.12 6.91
N TYR A 197 -8.68 21.84 6.67
CA TYR A 197 -7.71 20.75 6.74
C TYR A 197 -7.66 20.04 5.39
N THR A 198 -6.47 19.73 4.90
CA THR A 198 -6.28 19.03 3.63
C THR A 198 -5.42 17.78 3.80
N THR A 199 -5.89 16.68 3.26
CA THR A 199 -5.21 15.41 3.02
C THR A 199 -6.02 14.61 2.00
N ASP A 200 -5.75 13.32 1.82
CA ASP A 200 -6.55 12.40 1.02
C ASP A 200 -8.02 12.44 1.46
N ALA A 201 -8.95 12.37 0.52
CA ALA A 201 -10.39 12.45 0.83
C ALA A 201 -10.85 11.33 1.77
N SER A 202 -10.31 10.13 1.60
CA SER A 202 -10.57 9.02 2.52
C SER A 202 -10.02 9.27 3.92
N GLY A 203 -8.84 9.89 4.01
CA GLY A 203 -8.23 10.32 5.25
C GLY A 203 -9.07 11.39 5.96
N LEU A 204 -9.59 12.39 5.22
CA LEU A 204 -10.51 13.38 5.75
C LEU A 204 -11.81 12.75 6.27
N ALA A 205 -12.36 11.77 5.54
CA ALA A 205 -13.55 11.04 5.97
C ALA A 205 -13.31 10.28 7.28
N SER A 206 -12.15 9.62 7.40
CA SER A 206 -11.71 8.94 8.61
C SER A 206 -11.57 9.91 9.80
N ILE A 207 -10.84 11.01 9.62
CA ILE A 207 -10.62 12.04 10.63
C ILE A 207 -11.96 12.66 11.05
N ARG A 208 -12.82 13.00 10.10
CA ARG A 208 -14.15 13.54 10.39
C ARG A 208 -14.96 12.58 11.26
N ALA A 209 -14.98 11.30 10.91
CA ALA A 209 -15.79 10.31 11.57
C ALA A 209 -15.32 9.92 12.99
N LYS A 210 -14.01 9.97 13.22
CA LYS A 210 -13.38 9.39 14.41
C LYS A 210 -12.65 10.39 15.31
N GLU A 211 -12.16 11.49 14.74
CA GLU A 211 -11.28 12.43 15.44
C GLU A 211 -11.97 13.79 15.70
N THR A 212 -13.05 14.11 14.97
CA THR A 212 -13.79 15.36 15.24
C THR A 212 -14.88 15.12 16.27
N PRO A 213 -15.00 16.00 17.29
CA PRO A 213 -16.03 15.84 18.35
C PRO A 213 -17.46 15.86 17.81
N LYS A 214 -17.69 16.55 16.68
CA LYS A 214 -18.98 16.72 16.03
C LYS A 214 -18.82 16.53 14.51
N PRO A 215 -18.80 15.30 14.01
CA PRO A 215 -18.57 15.00 12.58
C PRO A 215 -19.51 15.78 11.64
N ASP A 216 -20.78 15.94 12.06
CA ASP A 216 -21.81 16.62 11.26
C ASP A 216 -21.63 18.14 11.13
N GLU A 217 -20.76 18.76 11.93
CA GLU A 217 -20.41 20.17 11.80
C GLU A 217 -19.29 20.43 10.76
N HIS A 218 -18.77 19.37 10.15
CA HIS A 218 -17.69 19.44 9.14
C HIS A 218 -18.16 18.90 7.79
N VAL A 219 -17.67 19.51 6.72
CA VAL A 219 -17.93 19.07 5.35
C VAL A 219 -16.61 18.88 4.60
N ILE A 220 -16.51 17.79 3.85
CA ILE A 220 -15.44 17.58 2.87
C ILE A 220 -15.93 18.17 1.55
N LEU A 221 -15.17 19.10 1.00
CA LEU A 221 -15.51 19.76 -0.26
C LEU A 221 -15.42 18.75 -1.42
N PRO A 222 -16.24 18.89 -2.47
CA PRO A 222 -16.40 17.87 -3.49
C PRO A 222 -15.23 17.76 -4.48
N GLU A 223 -14.39 18.81 -4.57
CA GLU A 223 -13.28 18.79 -5.53
C GLU A 223 -12.11 17.95 -5.04
N LEU A 224 -11.67 17.03 -5.87
CA LEU A 224 -10.37 16.37 -5.74
C LEU A 224 -9.32 17.18 -6.53
N ILE A 225 -8.30 17.66 -5.84
CA ILE A 225 -7.27 18.51 -6.43
C ILE A 225 -6.03 17.75 -6.90
N SER A 226 -5.98 16.44 -6.65
CA SER A 226 -4.90 15.56 -7.08
C SER A 226 -5.39 14.13 -7.35
N LYS A 227 -4.50 13.30 -7.89
CA LYS A 227 -4.62 11.84 -7.93
C LYS A 227 -3.69 11.26 -6.87
N GLU A 228 -4.24 10.43 -5.99
CA GLU A 228 -3.50 9.76 -4.93
C GLU A 228 -3.71 8.24 -5.04
N PRO A 229 -2.96 7.56 -5.96
CA PRO A 229 -2.97 6.10 -6.03
C PRO A 229 -2.16 5.55 -4.85
N LEU A 230 -2.85 5.07 -3.83
CA LEU A 230 -2.23 4.54 -2.61
C LEU A 230 -1.87 3.08 -2.81
N GLY A 231 -0.70 2.68 -2.33
CA GLY A 231 -0.29 1.28 -2.44
C GLY A 231 0.83 0.89 -1.48
N PRO A 232 0.99 -0.42 -1.25
CA PRO A 232 2.12 -0.96 -0.50
C PRO A 232 3.42 -0.76 -1.26
N ALA A 233 4.53 -0.61 -0.51
CA ALA A 233 5.86 -0.50 -1.07
C ALA A 233 6.84 -1.38 -0.33
N VAL A 234 7.84 -1.88 -1.05
CA VAL A 234 8.95 -2.69 -0.55
C VAL A 234 10.29 -2.07 -0.97
N ARG A 235 11.39 -2.49 -0.35
CA ARG A 235 12.73 -2.10 -0.84
C ARG A 235 12.95 -2.63 -2.25
N ARG A 236 13.70 -1.87 -3.03
CA ARG A 236 14.14 -2.32 -4.37
C ARG A 236 15.27 -3.33 -4.24
N GLY A 237 15.29 -4.32 -5.14
CA GLY A 237 16.37 -5.30 -5.23
C GLY A 237 16.05 -6.66 -4.57
N ASP A 238 14.82 -6.85 -4.10
CA ASP A 238 14.26 -8.14 -3.74
C ASP A 238 13.03 -8.44 -4.60
N ASP A 239 13.26 -8.98 -5.78
CA ASP A 239 12.20 -9.23 -6.77
C ASP A 239 11.24 -10.35 -6.33
N GLU A 240 11.71 -11.29 -5.49
CA GLU A 240 10.88 -12.35 -4.94
C GLU A 240 9.89 -11.78 -3.93
N PHE A 241 10.37 -11.02 -2.96
CA PHE A 241 9.50 -10.37 -1.97
C PHE A 241 8.52 -9.38 -2.62
N PHE A 242 9.02 -8.57 -3.56
CA PHE A 242 8.19 -7.69 -4.37
C PHE A 242 7.07 -8.46 -5.09
N SER A 243 7.41 -9.57 -5.74
CA SER A 243 6.44 -10.39 -6.47
C SER A 243 5.40 -10.98 -5.53
N ILE A 244 5.79 -11.45 -4.35
CA ILE A 244 4.84 -11.99 -3.35
C ILE A 244 3.86 -10.90 -2.91
N VAL A 245 4.34 -9.72 -2.47
CA VAL A 245 3.46 -8.65 -1.99
C VAL A 245 2.51 -8.18 -3.09
N LYS A 246 3.00 -8.05 -4.32
CA LYS A 246 2.21 -7.70 -5.50
C LYS A 246 1.12 -8.74 -5.78
N TRP A 247 1.48 -10.01 -5.88
CA TRP A 247 0.52 -11.06 -6.22
C TRP A 247 -0.47 -11.37 -5.10
N VAL A 248 -0.10 -11.17 -3.84
CA VAL A 248 -1.06 -11.19 -2.73
C VAL A 248 -2.14 -10.13 -2.93
N GLY A 249 -1.77 -8.89 -3.26
CA GLY A 249 -2.75 -7.83 -3.57
C GLY A 249 -3.67 -8.19 -4.73
N TYR A 250 -3.13 -8.72 -5.83
CA TYR A 250 -3.93 -9.15 -6.99
C TYR A 250 -4.82 -10.35 -6.68
N ALA A 251 -4.35 -11.31 -5.89
CA ALA A 251 -5.16 -12.45 -5.49
C ALA A 251 -6.40 -12.04 -4.66
N LEU A 252 -6.29 -10.99 -3.83
CA LEU A 252 -7.43 -10.46 -3.07
C LEU A 252 -8.46 -9.77 -3.98
N ILE A 253 -8.01 -9.08 -5.05
CA ILE A 253 -8.89 -8.46 -6.05
C ILE A 253 -9.55 -9.54 -6.90
N GLU A 254 -8.80 -10.53 -7.39
CA GLU A 254 -9.32 -11.65 -8.19
C GLU A 254 -10.30 -12.52 -7.37
N ALA A 255 -10.04 -12.68 -6.06
CA ALA A 255 -10.97 -13.35 -5.15
C ALA A 255 -12.33 -12.64 -5.08
N GLU A 256 -12.36 -11.31 -5.03
CA GLU A 256 -13.61 -10.56 -5.11
C GLU A 256 -14.33 -10.79 -6.44
N GLU A 257 -13.59 -10.75 -7.55
CA GLU A 257 -14.12 -10.95 -8.91
C GLU A 257 -14.81 -12.32 -9.07
N TYR A 258 -14.26 -13.36 -8.47
CA TYR A 258 -14.82 -14.72 -8.49
C TYR A 258 -15.74 -15.04 -7.32
N GLY A 259 -16.03 -14.09 -6.44
CA GLY A 259 -16.88 -14.32 -5.27
C GLY A 259 -16.28 -15.27 -4.23
N VAL A 260 -14.93 -15.39 -4.20
CA VAL A 260 -14.23 -16.13 -3.14
C VAL A 260 -14.10 -15.20 -1.94
N THR A 261 -14.69 -15.59 -0.82
CA THR A 261 -14.75 -14.79 0.41
C THR A 261 -13.97 -15.46 1.54
N GLN A 262 -13.74 -14.73 2.63
CA GLN A 262 -13.15 -15.28 3.84
C GLN A 262 -13.92 -16.52 4.33
N ALA A 263 -15.25 -16.45 4.27
CA ALA A 263 -16.12 -17.51 4.79
C ALA A 263 -16.19 -18.75 3.90
N ASN A 264 -16.13 -18.59 2.55
CA ASN A 264 -16.29 -19.70 1.63
C ASN A 264 -14.98 -20.24 1.04
N ALA A 265 -13.84 -19.61 1.30
CA ALA A 265 -12.56 -19.92 0.65
C ALA A 265 -12.19 -21.42 0.69
N ASP A 266 -12.38 -22.08 1.83
CA ASP A 266 -12.09 -23.52 1.96
C ASP A 266 -13.04 -24.38 1.09
N SER A 267 -14.33 -24.07 1.04
CA SER A 267 -15.31 -24.81 0.23
C SER A 267 -15.08 -24.61 -1.29
N MET A 268 -14.45 -23.50 -1.69
CA MET A 268 -14.11 -23.24 -3.07
C MET A 268 -13.03 -24.17 -3.65
N LYS A 269 -12.36 -24.98 -2.81
CA LYS A 269 -11.48 -26.06 -3.28
C LYS A 269 -12.22 -27.12 -4.09
N SER A 270 -13.52 -27.25 -3.94
CA SER A 270 -14.38 -28.14 -4.73
C SER A 270 -15.04 -27.48 -5.94
N SER A 271 -14.66 -26.24 -6.27
CA SER A 271 -15.20 -25.51 -7.43
C SER A 271 -14.87 -26.24 -8.74
N THR A 272 -15.76 -26.13 -9.72
CA THR A 272 -15.50 -26.57 -11.10
C THR A 272 -14.88 -25.46 -11.97
N ASN A 273 -14.81 -24.24 -11.47
CA ASN A 273 -14.19 -23.12 -12.18
C ASN A 273 -12.65 -23.22 -12.05
N PRO A 274 -11.91 -23.38 -13.16
CA PRO A 274 -10.47 -23.57 -13.12
C PRO A 274 -9.71 -22.35 -12.57
N ASN A 275 -10.24 -21.14 -12.71
CA ASN A 275 -9.61 -19.94 -12.13
C ASN A 275 -9.73 -19.95 -10.60
N ILE A 276 -10.90 -20.30 -10.06
CA ILE A 276 -11.09 -20.45 -8.62
C ILE A 276 -10.20 -21.55 -8.06
N MET A 277 -10.18 -22.73 -8.73
CA MET A 277 -9.32 -23.83 -8.30
C MET A 277 -7.84 -23.46 -8.23
N ARG A 278 -7.37 -22.69 -9.22
CA ARG A 278 -6.00 -22.17 -9.27
C ARG A 278 -5.73 -21.21 -8.11
N LEU A 279 -6.63 -20.24 -7.93
CA LEU A 279 -6.54 -19.22 -6.87
C LEU A 279 -6.49 -19.84 -5.47
N VAL A 280 -7.32 -20.87 -5.21
CA VAL A 280 -7.36 -21.54 -3.89
C VAL A 280 -6.37 -22.69 -3.74
N GLY A 281 -5.50 -22.92 -4.73
CA GLY A 281 -4.50 -23.97 -4.70
C GLY A 281 -5.03 -25.38 -4.89
N ALA A 282 -6.24 -25.57 -5.41
CA ALA A 282 -6.86 -26.86 -5.69
C ALA A 282 -6.65 -27.34 -7.15
N GLY A 283 -6.20 -26.46 -8.05
CA GLY A 283 -5.91 -26.78 -9.46
C GLY A 283 -4.72 -27.73 -9.62
N THR A 284 -4.42 -28.13 -10.84
CA THR A 284 -3.24 -28.97 -11.16
C THR A 284 -1.93 -28.18 -11.14
N GLU A 285 -1.99 -26.88 -11.44
CA GLU A 285 -0.86 -25.98 -11.46
C GLU A 285 -0.49 -25.52 -10.04
N ASP A 286 0.81 -25.42 -9.76
CA ASP A 286 1.34 -24.90 -8.51
C ASP A 286 1.89 -23.46 -8.73
N THR A 287 1.02 -22.50 -8.61
CA THR A 287 1.39 -21.07 -8.75
C THR A 287 2.24 -20.58 -7.57
N GLY A 288 2.15 -21.22 -6.41
CA GLY A 288 2.98 -20.89 -5.25
C GLY A 288 4.46 -21.16 -5.50
N LYS A 289 4.79 -22.22 -6.22
CA LYS A 289 6.17 -22.55 -6.58
C LYS A 289 6.86 -21.43 -7.35
N LEU A 290 6.11 -20.69 -8.20
CA LEU A 290 6.64 -19.53 -8.95
C LEU A 290 7.04 -18.37 -8.05
N LEU A 291 6.48 -18.31 -6.84
CA LEU A 291 6.75 -17.30 -5.82
C LEU A 291 7.63 -17.82 -4.67
N GLY A 292 8.16 -19.06 -4.77
CA GLY A 292 8.88 -19.68 -3.65
C GLY A 292 8.00 -19.94 -2.42
N LEU A 293 6.69 -20.11 -2.63
CA LEU A 293 5.67 -20.40 -1.63
C LEU A 293 5.03 -21.75 -1.90
N ASP A 294 4.21 -22.25 -0.96
CA ASP A 294 3.38 -23.40 -1.23
C ASP A 294 2.10 -23.05 -2.02
N LYS A 295 1.43 -24.08 -2.49
CA LYS A 295 0.30 -23.98 -3.42
C LYS A 295 -0.91 -23.21 -2.88
N GLU A 296 -1.11 -23.19 -1.55
CA GLU A 296 -2.26 -22.56 -0.89
C GLU A 296 -1.98 -21.11 -0.43
N TRP A 297 -0.92 -20.47 -0.90
CA TRP A 297 -0.53 -19.14 -0.49
C TRP A 297 -1.68 -18.10 -0.61
N ALA A 298 -2.40 -18.10 -1.74
CA ALA A 298 -3.50 -17.16 -1.97
C ALA A 298 -4.73 -17.49 -1.15
N LEU A 299 -5.05 -18.78 -0.97
CA LEU A 299 -6.11 -19.23 -0.07
C LEU A 299 -5.88 -18.70 1.35
N ARG A 300 -4.64 -18.81 1.87
CA ARG A 300 -4.32 -18.31 3.21
C ARG A 300 -4.41 -16.78 3.28
N ALA A 301 -3.98 -16.08 2.24
CA ALA A 301 -4.12 -14.62 2.16
C ALA A 301 -5.61 -14.20 2.22
N ILE A 302 -6.48 -14.86 1.47
CA ILE A 302 -7.93 -14.61 1.49
C ILE A 302 -8.52 -14.92 2.87
N LYS A 303 -8.15 -16.05 3.48
CA LYS A 303 -8.62 -16.42 4.83
C LYS A 303 -8.17 -15.45 5.92
N ALA A 304 -7.05 -14.77 5.73
CA ALA A 304 -6.50 -13.81 6.70
C ALA A 304 -7.38 -12.59 6.93
N GLY A 305 -8.01 -12.06 5.87
CA GLY A 305 -8.77 -10.84 5.97
C GLY A 305 -9.95 -10.72 4.99
N GLY A 306 -10.23 -11.79 4.21
CA GLY A 306 -11.23 -11.74 3.13
C GLY A 306 -10.66 -11.16 1.84
N ASN A 307 -11.48 -11.12 0.80
CA ASN A 307 -11.16 -10.49 -0.46
C ASN A 307 -11.14 -8.95 -0.36
N TYR A 308 -10.72 -8.27 -1.41
CA TYR A 308 -10.61 -6.80 -1.41
C TYR A 308 -11.95 -6.10 -1.08
N GLY A 309 -13.07 -6.57 -1.62
CA GLY A 309 -14.40 -6.02 -1.34
C GLY A 309 -14.79 -6.17 0.12
N GLU A 310 -14.54 -7.34 0.73
CA GLU A 310 -14.80 -7.57 2.16
C GLU A 310 -13.96 -6.63 3.03
N GLN A 311 -12.69 -6.41 2.69
CA GLN A 311 -11.82 -5.48 3.41
C GLN A 311 -12.33 -4.04 3.31
N PHE A 312 -12.69 -3.59 2.10
CA PHE A 312 -13.23 -2.25 1.88
C PHE A 312 -14.51 -2.03 2.69
N GLU A 313 -15.50 -2.93 2.55
CA GLU A 313 -16.80 -2.81 3.22
C GLU A 313 -16.66 -2.83 4.74
N ARG A 314 -15.77 -3.65 5.29
CA ARG A 314 -15.53 -3.75 6.73
C ARG A 314 -14.88 -2.52 7.34
N HIS A 315 -13.93 -1.90 6.62
CA HIS A 315 -13.08 -0.86 7.20
C HIS A 315 -13.50 0.56 6.86
N VAL A 316 -13.93 0.81 5.62
CA VAL A 316 -14.21 2.15 5.12
C VAL A 316 -15.55 2.28 4.41
N GLY A 317 -16.22 1.18 4.11
CA GLY A 317 -17.43 1.12 3.28
C GLY A 317 -18.62 1.87 3.83
N PRO A 318 -19.72 1.94 3.04
CA PRO A 318 -20.90 2.77 3.36
C PRO A 318 -21.58 2.45 4.69
N LYS A 319 -21.42 1.23 5.21
CA LYS A 319 -22.00 0.81 6.50
C LYS A 319 -21.12 1.13 7.70
N THR A 320 -19.92 1.66 7.48
CA THR A 320 -19.03 2.10 8.57
C THR A 320 -19.27 3.56 8.90
N ALA A 321 -18.76 4.03 10.03
CA ALA A 321 -18.82 5.45 10.38
C ALA A 321 -18.06 6.35 9.36
N ILE A 322 -17.09 5.80 8.63
CA ILE A 322 -16.33 6.51 7.60
C ILE A 322 -17.18 6.71 6.34
N GLY A 323 -17.98 5.69 5.96
CA GLY A 323 -19.06 5.80 4.99
C GLY A 323 -18.64 6.08 3.54
N LEU A 324 -17.50 5.53 3.09
CA LEU A 324 -17.04 5.77 1.72
C LEU A 324 -17.76 4.88 0.70
N PRO A 325 -18.23 5.45 -0.43
CA PRO A 325 -18.63 4.65 -1.58
C PRO A 325 -17.40 4.02 -2.25
N ARG A 326 -17.58 2.89 -2.92
CA ARG A 326 -16.50 2.22 -3.67
C ARG A 326 -15.93 3.13 -4.76
N GLY A 327 -16.77 3.78 -5.56
CA GLY A 327 -16.34 4.67 -6.64
C GLY A 327 -15.28 4.03 -7.55
N THR A 328 -14.14 4.70 -7.74
CA THR A 328 -12.99 4.17 -8.48
C THR A 328 -12.38 2.90 -7.88
N ASN A 329 -12.68 2.60 -6.63
CA ASN A 329 -12.25 1.38 -5.95
C ASN A 329 -13.17 0.17 -6.20
N ASN A 330 -14.17 0.28 -7.08
CA ASN A 330 -14.92 -0.86 -7.58
C ASN A 330 -14.05 -1.71 -8.52
N LEU A 331 -14.46 -2.98 -8.68
CA LEU A 331 -13.89 -3.83 -9.73
C LEU A 331 -14.08 -3.21 -11.11
N TRP A 332 -13.17 -3.51 -12.03
CA TRP A 332 -13.26 -3.07 -13.43
C TRP A 332 -14.58 -3.49 -14.10
N THR A 333 -15.13 -4.67 -13.74
CA THR A 333 -16.44 -5.17 -14.19
C THR A 333 -17.62 -4.33 -13.71
N GLN A 334 -17.40 -3.49 -12.70
CA GLN A 334 -18.39 -2.60 -12.09
C GLN A 334 -18.06 -1.11 -12.35
N GLY A 335 -17.21 -0.83 -13.34
CA GLY A 335 -16.85 0.53 -13.72
C GLY A 335 -15.78 1.19 -12.85
N GLY A 336 -15.07 0.44 -12.00
CA GLY A 336 -13.94 0.90 -11.19
C GLY A 336 -12.58 0.66 -11.84
N LEU A 337 -11.53 0.86 -11.08
CA LEU A 337 -10.13 0.70 -11.50
C LEU A 337 -9.44 -0.51 -10.84
N MET A 338 -10.13 -1.25 -9.98
CA MET A 338 -9.56 -2.47 -9.40
C MET A 338 -9.56 -3.57 -10.45
N TYR A 339 -8.36 -3.82 -10.99
CA TYR A 339 -8.08 -4.78 -12.06
C TYR A 339 -6.85 -5.60 -11.69
N ALA A 340 -7.01 -6.90 -11.56
CA ALA A 340 -5.91 -7.83 -11.28
C ALA A 340 -5.50 -8.59 -12.55
N PRO A 341 -4.21 -8.76 -12.84
CA PRO A 341 -3.75 -9.78 -13.77
C PRO A 341 -4.13 -11.17 -13.24
N PRO A 342 -4.48 -12.13 -14.11
CA PRO A 342 -4.94 -13.45 -13.69
C PRO A 342 -3.83 -14.25 -12.99
N VAL A 343 -4.18 -14.92 -11.89
CA VAL A 343 -3.30 -15.88 -11.18
C VAL A 343 -3.24 -17.17 -12.00
N ARG A 344 -2.26 -17.27 -12.92
CA ARG A 344 -2.08 -18.43 -13.82
C ARG A 344 -0.62 -18.55 -14.30
#